data_57786e2ea30d623a14cecf64cc08d21b
#
_entry.id   57786e2ea30d623a14cecf64cc08d21b
#
_cell.length_a   1.000
_cell.length_b   1.000
_cell.length_c   1.000
_cell.angle_alpha   90.00
_cell.angle_beta   90.00
_cell.angle_gamma   90.00
#
_symmetry.space_group_name_H-M   'P 1'
#
loop_
_entity.id
_entity.type
_entity.pdbx_description
1 polymer ?
#
loop_
_entity_poly.entity_id
_entity_poly.type
_entity_poly.pdbx_seq_one_letter_code
_entity_poly.pdbx_strand_id
1 'polypeptide(L)'
;MGSLFDGIGGFPLAAERCGIKPLWASEIEPFPIEVTKHHFPDMIHVGDITLLNGAELPPVDIICGGSPCQDLSVAGARAGLAGARSGLFMEQIRIVKEMRQAEIERGHTGVNIRPRYMVWENVPGAFSSGEPKGEDFRIVLDEIVHVVCPSSHVNQWFSYGWQQVGWHYEDNKCSLAWRCLDAQYWGVAQRRKRIFLVADFAGPTAPLLLFDALPNQEVKNES
;
A
#
# COMPACT_ATOMS: atom_id res chain seq x y z
N MET A 1 -3.71 -8.48 -10.64
CA MET A 1 -3.07 -7.40 -9.87
C MET A 1 -3.12 -6.11 -10.67
N GLY A 2 -3.34 -4.96 -10.01
CA GLY A 2 -3.14 -3.62 -10.55
C GLY A 2 -1.88 -2.99 -9.94
N SER A 3 -1.12 -2.25 -10.75
CA SER A 3 0.11 -1.56 -10.32
C SER A 3 -0.04 -0.05 -10.49
N LEU A 4 0.29 0.69 -9.45
CA LEU A 4 0.28 2.15 -9.42
C LEU A 4 1.71 2.67 -9.28
N PHE A 5 2.04 3.77 -9.94
CA PHE A 5 3.42 4.29 -10.00
C PHE A 5 4.39 3.21 -10.49
N ASP A 6 4.00 2.55 -11.57
CA ASP A 6 4.55 1.26 -11.97
C ASP A 6 6.04 1.32 -12.36
N GLY A 7 6.53 2.46 -12.79
CA GLY A 7 7.89 2.59 -13.29
C GLY A 7 8.13 1.60 -14.43
N ILE A 8 9.24 0.89 -14.38
CA ILE A 8 9.62 -0.11 -15.39
C ILE A 8 9.04 -1.52 -15.13
N GLY A 9 7.98 -1.64 -14.31
CA GLY A 9 7.27 -2.91 -14.11
C GLY A 9 7.84 -3.83 -13.03
N GLY A 10 8.41 -3.28 -11.97
CA GLY A 10 8.95 -4.09 -10.87
C GLY A 10 7.90 -4.96 -10.17
N PHE A 11 6.74 -4.41 -9.87
CA PHE A 11 5.61 -5.15 -9.28
C PHE A 11 4.99 -6.17 -10.26
N PRO A 12 4.71 -5.81 -11.53
CA PRO A 12 4.28 -6.78 -12.53
C PRO A 12 5.22 -7.97 -12.68
N LEU A 13 6.53 -7.73 -12.76
CA LEU A 13 7.54 -8.80 -12.85
C LEU A 13 7.51 -9.72 -11.63
N ALA A 14 7.42 -9.15 -10.42
CA ALA A 14 7.33 -9.93 -9.20
C ALA A 14 6.03 -10.76 -9.16
N ALA A 15 4.92 -10.17 -9.60
CA ALA A 15 3.62 -10.84 -9.68
C ALA A 15 3.66 -12.06 -10.61
N GLU A 16 4.18 -11.93 -11.83
CA GLU A 16 4.30 -13.04 -12.78
C GLU A 16 5.15 -14.18 -12.22
N ARG A 17 6.27 -13.86 -11.57
CA ARG A 17 7.13 -14.87 -10.90
C ARG A 17 6.41 -15.63 -9.79
N CYS A 18 5.36 -15.03 -9.21
CA CYS A 18 4.51 -15.65 -8.20
C CYS A 18 3.22 -16.25 -8.79
N GLY A 19 3.07 -16.31 -10.12
CA GLY A 19 1.87 -16.81 -10.78
C GLY A 19 0.65 -15.87 -10.69
N ILE A 20 0.87 -14.59 -10.38
CA ILE A 20 -0.15 -13.56 -10.30
C ILE A 20 -0.15 -12.75 -11.59
N LYS A 21 -1.30 -12.67 -12.28
CA LYS A 21 -1.42 -11.94 -13.54
C LYS A 21 -1.52 -10.42 -13.31
N PRO A 22 -0.61 -9.58 -13.86
CA PRO A 22 -0.80 -8.14 -13.92
C PRO A 22 -1.89 -7.83 -14.96
N LEU A 23 -2.92 -7.06 -14.57
CA LEU A 23 -4.03 -6.69 -15.46
C LEU A 23 -3.88 -5.29 -16.01
N TRP A 24 -3.48 -4.34 -15.16
CA TRP A 24 -3.30 -2.95 -15.55
C TRP A 24 -2.22 -2.25 -14.71
N ALA A 25 -1.66 -1.17 -15.29
CA ALA A 25 -0.68 -0.33 -14.63
C ALA A 25 -0.96 1.16 -14.90
N SER A 26 -0.76 1.99 -13.87
CA SER A 26 -0.76 3.45 -13.93
C SER A 26 0.67 3.96 -13.86
N GLU A 27 1.08 4.67 -14.88
CA GLU A 27 2.37 5.35 -15.03
C GLU A 27 2.19 6.53 -16.01
N ILE A 28 2.95 7.60 -15.82
CA ILE A 28 2.86 8.80 -16.68
C ILE A 28 4.10 9.00 -17.55
N GLU A 29 5.23 8.43 -17.14
CA GLU A 29 6.49 8.61 -17.86
C GLU A 29 6.55 7.73 -19.12
N PRO A 30 6.82 8.30 -20.31
CA PRO A 30 6.78 7.56 -21.57
C PRO A 30 7.75 6.38 -21.61
N PHE A 31 8.99 6.56 -21.15
CA PHE A 31 10.01 5.52 -21.24
C PHE A 31 9.66 4.29 -20.38
N PRO A 32 9.31 4.40 -19.08
CA PRO A 32 8.78 3.28 -18.31
C PRO A 32 7.60 2.57 -18.97
N ILE A 33 6.65 3.33 -19.54
CA ILE A 33 5.48 2.76 -20.23
C ILE A 33 5.91 1.90 -21.43
N GLU A 34 6.88 2.36 -22.22
CA GLU A 34 7.40 1.57 -23.36
C GLU A 34 8.07 0.27 -22.89
N VAL A 35 8.84 0.33 -21.81
CA VAL A 35 9.48 -0.85 -21.22
C VAL A 35 8.43 -1.87 -20.79
N THR A 36 7.41 -1.44 -20.05
CA THR A 36 6.37 -2.33 -19.55
C THR A 36 5.46 -2.86 -20.66
N LYS A 37 5.17 -2.09 -21.71
CA LYS A 37 4.46 -2.58 -22.90
C LYS A 37 5.21 -3.68 -23.61
N HIS A 38 6.55 -3.59 -23.64
CA HIS A 38 7.38 -4.63 -24.26
C HIS A 38 7.37 -5.93 -23.45
N HIS A 39 7.46 -5.83 -22.11
CA HIS A 39 7.55 -7.01 -21.24
C HIS A 39 6.18 -7.61 -20.87
N PHE A 40 5.14 -6.78 -20.81
CA PHE A 40 3.78 -7.18 -20.42
C PHE A 40 2.77 -6.71 -21.48
N PRO A 41 2.78 -7.29 -22.69
CA PRO A 41 1.97 -6.81 -23.81
C PRO A 41 0.46 -6.89 -23.58
N ASP A 42 0.01 -7.79 -22.67
CA ASP A 42 -1.40 -7.95 -22.32
C ASP A 42 -1.85 -7.03 -21.14
N MET A 43 -0.91 -6.31 -20.52
CA MET A 43 -1.22 -5.42 -19.41
C MET A 43 -1.75 -4.07 -19.95
N ILE A 44 -2.90 -3.63 -19.42
CA ILE A 44 -3.53 -2.37 -19.82
C ILE A 44 -2.81 -1.19 -19.15
N HIS A 45 -2.39 -0.19 -19.93
CA HIS A 45 -1.89 1.07 -19.38
C HIS A 45 -3.05 2.05 -19.20
N VAL A 46 -3.32 2.42 -17.95
CA VAL A 46 -4.47 3.25 -17.57
C VAL A 46 -4.13 4.74 -17.39
N GLY A 47 -2.85 5.12 -17.48
CA GLY A 47 -2.42 6.52 -17.47
C GLY A 47 -2.25 7.12 -16.07
N ASP A 48 -2.58 8.42 -15.95
CA ASP A 48 -2.38 9.21 -14.74
C ASP A 48 -3.38 8.85 -13.63
N ILE A 49 -2.87 8.44 -12.49
CA ILE A 49 -3.67 8.04 -11.32
C ILE A 49 -4.65 9.14 -10.86
N THR A 50 -4.29 10.41 -11.02
CA THR A 50 -5.11 11.54 -10.61
C THR A 50 -6.38 11.71 -11.45
N LEU A 51 -6.40 11.10 -12.63
CA LEU A 51 -7.52 11.15 -13.59
C LEU A 51 -8.35 9.85 -13.58
N LEU A 52 -7.90 8.82 -12.86
CA LEU A 52 -8.58 7.53 -12.84
C LEU A 52 -9.78 7.55 -11.88
N ASN A 53 -10.80 6.77 -12.26
CA ASN A 53 -11.89 6.36 -11.39
C ASN A 53 -11.73 4.87 -11.06
N GLY A 54 -11.46 4.54 -9.79
CA GLY A 54 -11.24 3.18 -9.34
C GLY A 54 -12.43 2.24 -9.57
N ALA A 55 -13.65 2.79 -9.61
CA ALA A 55 -14.87 2.03 -9.86
C ALA A 55 -14.98 1.52 -11.33
N GLU A 56 -14.30 2.18 -12.26
CA GLU A 56 -14.30 1.86 -13.69
C GLU A 56 -13.14 0.95 -14.11
N LEU A 57 -12.10 0.84 -13.24
CA LEU A 57 -10.98 -0.04 -13.52
C LEU A 57 -11.39 -1.51 -13.44
N PRO A 58 -10.75 -2.40 -14.23
CA PRO A 58 -10.93 -3.84 -14.07
C PRO A 58 -10.60 -4.26 -12.63
N PRO A 59 -11.56 -4.87 -11.90
CA PRO A 59 -11.35 -5.21 -10.50
C PRO A 59 -10.25 -6.26 -10.34
N VAL A 60 -9.39 -6.05 -9.36
CA VAL A 60 -8.21 -6.88 -9.07
C VAL A 60 -8.16 -7.27 -7.61
N ASP A 61 -7.58 -8.42 -7.30
CA ASP A 61 -7.46 -8.89 -5.91
C ASP A 61 -6.37 -8.13 -5.13
N ILE A 62 -5.35 -7.61 -5.84
CA ILE A 62 -4.20 -6.94 -5.26
C ILE A 62 -3.95 -5.62 -6.00
N ILE A 63 -3.77 -4.53 -5.25
CA ILE A 63 -3.23 -3.26 -5.76
C ILE A 63 -1.86 -3.04 -5.12
N CYS A 64 -0.83 -2.86 -5.96
CA CYS A 64 0.52 -2.49 -5.52
C CYS A 64 0.79 -1.03 -5.91
N GLY A 65 1.60 -0.33 -5.10
CA GLY A 65 2.04 1.02 -5.45
C GLY A 65 3.22 1.48 -4.60
N GLY A 66 4.14 2.21 -5.24
CA GLY A 66 5.26 2.87 -4.60
C GLY A 66 5.14 4.38 -4.82
N SER A 67 4.29 5.06 -4.03
CA SER A 67 4.08 6.51 -4.19
C SER A 67 5.38 7.29 -3.96
N PRO A 68 5.65 8.37 -4.73
CA PRO A 68 6.82 9.20 -4.55
C PRO A 68 6.96 9.72 -3.12
N CYS A 69 8.20 9.69 -2.60
CA CYS A 69 8.51 10.03 -1.22
C CYS A 69 8.24 11.50 -0.85
N GLN A 70 8.31 12.41 -1.83
CA GLN A 70 8.10 13.85 -1.64
C GLN A 70 6.67 14.20 -1.20
N ASP A 71 5.72 13.30 -1.45
CA ASP A 71 4.30 13.50 -1.17
C ASP A 71 3.84 12.97 0.20
N LEU A 72 4.75 12.37 0.98
CA LEU A 72 4.44 11.94 2.35
C LEU A 72 4.42 13.10 3.35
N SER A 73 4.93 14.29 2.99
CA SER A 73 4.85 15.45 3.87
C SER A 73 3.40 15.96 3.96
N VAL A 74 2.66 15.35 4.86
CA VAL A 74 1.27 15.71 5.21
C VAL A 74 1.19 17.08 5.88
N ALA A 75 2.32 17.78 6.08
CA ALA A 75 2.36 19.15 6.56
C ALA A 75 1.49 20.11 5.73
N GLY A 76 1.23 19.81 4.44
CA GLY A 76 0.25 20.49 3.62
C GLY A 76 -1.22 20.20 3.98
N ALA A 77 -1.52 19.07 4.63
CA ALA A 77 -2.89 18.68 4.98
C ALA A 77 -3.48 19.44 6.17
N ARG A 78 -2.64 20.11 6.98
CA ARG A 78 -3.10 20.93 8.11
C ARG A 78 -3.61 22.31 7.72
N ALA A 79 -3.47 22.73 6.47
CA ALA A 79 -3.92 24.03 5.98
C ALA A 79 -5.41 24.08 5.58
N GLY A 80 -6.27 23.31 6.24
CA GLY A 80 -7.73 23.40 6.13
C GLY A 80 -8.32 22.68 4.93
N LEU A 81 -9.60 22.32 5.07
CA LEU A 81 -10.46 21.53 4.18
C LEU A 81 -10.60 22.04 2.72
N ALA A 82 -9.89 23.06 2.31
CA ALA A 82 -9.98 23.66 0.97
C ALA A 82 -8.66 23.68 0.19
N GLY A 83 -7.58 23.17 0.74
CA GLY A 83 -6.27 23.13 0.08
C GLY A 83 -5.98 21.79 -0.54
N ALA A 84 -5.70 21.80 -1.82
CA ALA A 84 -5.36 20.62 -2.57
C ALA A 84 -4.22 19.83 -1.96
N ARG A 85 -4.59 18.64 -1.47
CA ARG A 85 -3.84 17.84 -0.99
C ARG A 85 -3.82 16.57 -1.27
N SER A 86 -3.29 16.12 -1.76
CA SER A 86 -3.15 14.84 -1.64
C SER A 86 -1.88 14.49 -2.14
N GLY A 87 -1.06 14.02 -1.39
CA GLY A 87 0.05 13.25 -1.82
C GLY A 87 -0.47 12.10 -2.70
N LEU A 88 0.30 11.68 -3.67
CA LEU A 88 -0.05 10.58 -4.58
C LEU A 88 -0.37 9.26 -3.83
N PHE A 89 0.08 9.12 -2.59
CA PHE A 89 -0.39 8.05 -1.69
C PHE A 89 -1.91 8.11 -1.45
N MET A 90 -2.49 9.31 -1.28
CA MET A 90 -3.94 9.44 -1.09
C MET A 90 -4.73 9.05 -2.34
N GLU A 91 -4.14 9.26 -3.53
CA GLU A 91 -4.72 8.76 -4.77
C GLU A 91 -4.76 7.22 -4.81
N GLN A 92 -3.70 6.55 -4.32
CA GLN A 92 -3.72 5.09 -4.17
C GLN A 92 -4.85 4.64 -3.23
N ILE A 93 -5.03 5.31 -2.08
CA ILE A 93 -6.13 5.03 -1.15
C ILE A 93 -7.49 5.29 -1.80
N ARG A 94 -7.64 6.38 -2.56
CA ARG A 94 -8.87 6.72 -3.29
C ARG A 94 -9.25 5.62 -4.28
N ILE A 95 -8.32 5.17 -5.13
CA ILE A 95 -8.55 4.08 -6.09
C ILE A 95 -8.99 2.80 -5.39
N VAL A 96 -8.35 2.45 -4.27
CA VAL A 96 -8.74 1.27 -3.47
C VAL A 96 -10.16 1.42 -2.93
N LYS A 97 -10.50 2.57 -2.34
CA LYS A 97 -11.83 2.85 -1.78
C LYS A 97 -12.92 2.80 -2.86
N GLU A 98 -12.69 3.46 -4.01
CA GLU A 98 -13.64 3.50 -5.14
C GLU A 98 -13.88 2.10 -5.73
N MET A 99 -12.83 1.31 -5.95
CA MET A 99 -12.97 -0.06 -6.46
C MET A 99 -13.74 -0.94 -5.47
N ARG A 100 -13.42 -0.90 -4.19
CA ARG A 100 -14.12 -1.67 -3.16
C ARG A 100 -15.59 -1.27 -3.03
N GLN A 101 -15.88 0.03 -3.10
CA GLN A 101 -17.26 0.53 -3.06
C GLN A 101 -18.06 0.00 -4.25
N ALA A 102 -17.51 0.04 -5.46
CA ALA A 102 -18.15 -0.51 -6.64
C ALA A 102 -18.38 -2.03 -6.54
N GLU A 103 -17.48 -2.79 -5.93
CA GLU A 103 -17.67 -4.23 -5.68
C GLU A 103 -18.79 -4.49 -4.66
N ILE A 104 -18.93 -3.67 -3.62
CA ILE A 104 -20.04 -3.74 -2.66
C ILE A 104 -21.37 -3.46 -3.38
N GLU A 105 -21.43 -2.45 -4.23
CA GLU A 105 -22.61 -2.11 -5.02
C GLU A 105 -23.01 -3.21 -6.02
N ARG A 106 -22.03 -4.00 -6.49
CA ARG A 106 -22.26 -5.23 -7.29
C ARG A 106 -22.72 -6.42 -6.45
N GLY A 107 -22.84 -6.28 -5.12
CA GLY A 107 -23.31 -7.33 -4.20
C GLY A 107 -22.22 -8.25 -3.64
N HIS A 108 -20.94 -7.93 -3.85
CA HIS A 108 -19.86 -8.69 -3.23
C HIS A 108 -19.74 -8.39 -1.74
N THR A 109 -19.32 -9.39 -0.95
CA THR A 109 -19.21 -9.27 0.51
C THR A 109 -17.93 -9.94 1.02
N GLY A 110 -17.44 -9.51 2.17
CA GLY A 110 -16.31 -10.11 2.87
C GLY A 110 -15.05 -10.20 2.01
N VAL A 111 -14.48 -11.39 1.90
CA VAL A 111 -13.23 -11.65 1.16
C VAL A 111 -13.35 -11.47 -0.35
N ASN A 112 -14.58 -11.41 -0.89
CA ASN A 112 -14.84 -11.24 -2.31
C ASN A 112 -14.90 -9.77 -2.75
N ILE A 113 -14.83 -8.81 -1.82
CA ILE A 113 -14.73 -7.38 -2.13
C ILE A 113 -13.29 -7.08 -2.58
N ARG A 114 -13.13 -6.71 -3.84
CA ARG A 114 -11.81 -6.40 -4.44
C ARG A 114 -11.51 -4.90 -4.42
N PRO A 115 -10.23 -4.49 -4.25
CA PRO A 115 -9.12 -5.36 -3.90
C PRO A 115 -9.23 -5.85 -2.46
N ARG A 116 -8.84 -7.09 -2.22
CA ARG A 116 -8.67 -7.61 -0.87
C ARG A 116 -7.35 -7.14 -0.26
N TYR A 117 -6.29 -7.10 -1.07
CA TYR A 117 -4.94 -6.77 -0.61
C TYR A 117 -4.43 -5.47 -1.24
N MET A 118 -3.65 -4.74 -0.44
CA MET A 118 -2.84 -3.63 -0.92
C MET A 118 -1.39 -3.83 -0.49
N VAL A 119 -0.46 -3.52 -1.41
CA VAL A 119 0.97 -3.45 -1.11
C VAL A 119 1.42 -2.02 -1.36
N TRP A 120 2.10 -1.45 -0.37
CA TRP A 120 2.72 -0.14 -0.49
C TRP A 120 4.23 -0.24 -0.24
N GLU A 121 5.01 0.37 -1.14
CA GLU A 121 6.46 0.46 -1.04
C GLU A 121 6.89 1.90 -0.81
N ASN A 122 7.86 2.11 0.09
CA ASN A 122 8.46 3.43 0.26
C ASN A 122 9.87 3.35 0.87
N VAL A 123 10.51 4.51 1.01
CA VAL A 123 11.83 4.61 1.63
C VAL A 123 11.72 4.61 3.16
N PRO A 124 12.78 4.14 3.90
CA PRO A 124 12.77 4.12 5.38
C PRO A 124 12.61 5.50 6.03
N GLY A 125 12.85 6.59 5.29
CA GLY A 125 12.61 7.96 5.75
C GLY A 125 11.18 8.22 6.19
N ALA A 126 10.19 7.49 5.65
CA ALA A 126 8.80 7.58 6.06
C ALA A 126 8.59 7.32 7.56
N PHE A 127 9.39 6.44 8.17
CA PHE A 127 9.31 6.16 9.62
C PHE A 127 9.68 7.34 10.52
N SER A 128 10.34 8.36 9.98
CA SER A 128 10.80 9.52 10.72
C SER A 128 10.27 10.84 10.18
N SER A 129 9.47 10.80 9.13
CA SER A 129 8.84 11.96 8.50
C SER A 129 7.67 12.49 9.33
N GLY A 130 7.40 13.78 9.22
CA GLY A 130 6.29 14.46 9.91
C GLY A 130 6.68 15.11 11.25
N GLU A 131 5.74 15.90 11.79
CA GLU A 131 5.86 16.59 13.07
C GLU A 131 4.58 16.32 13.89
N PRO A 132 4.70 15.61 15.01
CA PRO A 132 5.90 15.00 15.60
C PRO A 132 6.51 13.89 14.74
N LYS A 133 7.80 13.58 15.00
CA LYS A 133 8.56 12.60 14.21
C LYS A 133 7.83 11.26 14.08
N GLY A 134 7.61 10.80 12.83
CA GLY A 134 6.91 9.55 12.53
C GLY A 134 5.39 9.72 12.31
N GLU A 135 4.88 10.95 12.40
CA GLU A 135 3.46 11.25 12.19
C GLU A 135 2.97 10.87 10.79
N ASP A 136 3.79 11.11 9.75
CA ASP A 136 3.39 10.80 8.38
C ASP A 136 3.15 9.29 8.20
N PHE A 137 3.98 8.43 8.81
CA PHE A 137 3.76 6.99 8.74
C PHE A 137 2.53 6.55 9.54
N ARG A 138 2.24 7.19 10.68
CA ARG A 138 1.00 6.96 11.42
C ARG A 138 -0.22 7.25 10.56
N ILE A 139 -0.20 8.38 9.82
CA ILE A 139 -1.29 8.75 8.92
C ILE A 139 -1.42 7.74 7.77
N VAL A 140 -0.30 7.24 7.23
CA VAL A 140 -0.33 6.16 6.23
C VAL A 140 -1.09 4.94 6.78
N LEU A 141 -0.79 4.51 8.00
CA LEU A 141 -1.47 3.37 8.62
C LEU A 141 -2.96 3.65 8.87
N ASP A 142 -3.29 4.83 9.40
CA ASP A 142 -4.68 5.23 9.64
C ASP A 142 -5.50 5.25 8.34
N GLU A 143 -4.98 5.86 7.28
CA GLU A 143 -5.70 5.96 6.00
C GLU A 143 -5.92 4.59 5.35
N ILE A 144 -5.01 3.64 5.54
CA ILE A 144 -5.20 2.27 5.08
C ILE A 144 -6.30 1.59 5.91
N VAL A 145 -6.27 1.71 7.23
CA VAL A 145 -7.33 1.15 8.12
C VAL A 145 -8.68 1.77 7.79
N HIS A 146 -8.74 3.08 7.49
CA HIS A 146 -9.95 3.81 7.14
C HIS A 146 -10.61 3.34 5.83
N VAL A 147 -9.95 2.50 5.03
CA VAL A 147 -10.61 1.85 3.88
C VAL A 147 -11.79 0.99 4.32
N VAL A 148 -11.71 0.36 5.50
CA VAL A 148 -12.74 -0.57 6.02
C VAL A 148 -13.26 -0.19 7.40
N CYS A 149 -12.51 0.57 8.18
CA CYS A 149 -12.85 0.99 9.55
C CYS A 149 -12.62 2.51 9.73
N PRO A 150 -13.52 3.38 9.22
CA PRO A 150 -13.28 4.83 9.14
C PRO A 150 -13.12 5.56 10.48
N SER A 151 -13.55 4.95 11.59
CA SER A 151 -13.45 5.54 12.94
C SER A 151 -12.28 5.01 13.77
N SER A 152 -11.49 4.11 13.21
CA SER A 152 -10.37 3.48 13.91
C SER A 152 -9.08 4.27 13.73
N HIS A 153 -8.19 4.19 14.72
CA HIS A 153 -6.87 4.81 14.70
C HIS A 153 -5.81 3.83 15.16
N VAL A 154 -4.67 3.83 14.46
CA VAL A 154 -3.53 3.01 14.85
C VAL A 154 -2.80 3.66 16.02
N ASN A 155 -3.04 3.15 17.23
CA ASN A 155 -2.50 3.70 18.50
C ASN A 155 -1.09 3.21 18.85
N GLN A 156 -0.34 2.65 17.90
CA GLN A 156 1.03 2.15 18.14
C GLN A 156 2.08 3.26 18.01
N TRP A 157 1.94 4.30 18.83
CA TRP A 157 2.96 5.33 18.92
C TRP A 157 4.02 4.93 19.93
N PHE A 158 5.22 4.71 19.45
CA PHE A 158 6.38 4.53 20.33
C PHE A 158 7.17 5.84 20.42
N SER A 159 7.52 6.26 21.64
CA SER A 159 8.35 7.44 21.92
C SER A 159 9.72 7.42 21.21
N TYR A 160 10.13 6.27 20.69
CA TYR A 160 11.39 6.04 19.98
C TYR A 160 11.24 6.03 18.44
N GLY A 161 10.05 6.27 17.91
CA GLY A 161 9.73 6.16 16.48
C GLY A 161 9.26 4.75 16.08
N TRP A 162 8.96 4.58 14.79
CA TRP A 162 8.44 3.32 14.25
C TRP A 162 9.51 2.24 14.18
N GLN A 163 9.13 1.02 14.57
CA GLN A 163 9.96 -0.16 14.38
C GLN A 163 10.05 -0.51 12.89
N GLN A 164 11.20 -1.07 12.46
CA GLN A 164 11.39 -1.52 11.08
C GLN A 164 10.52 -2.72 10.69
N VAL A 165 9.91 -3.37 11.67
CA VAL A 165 8.99 -4.49 11.52
C VAL A 165 7.82 -4.24 12.47
N GLY A 166 6.60 -4.43 11.99
CA GLY A 166 5.41 -4.29 12.83
C GLY A 166 4.16 -4.79 12.14
N TRP A 167 3.07 -4.86 12.89
CA TRP A 167 1.75 -5.24 12.41
C TRP A 167 0.67 -4.61 13.26
N HIS A 168 -0.53 -4.54 12.69
CA HIS A 168 -1.73 -4.07 13.36
C HIS A 168 -2.93 -4.91 12.93
N TYR A 169 -3.85 -5.15 13.86
CA TYR A 169 -5.13 -5.81 13.61
C TYR A 169 -6.27 -4.90 14.03
N GLU A 170 -7.31 -4.85 13.21
CA GLU A 170 -8.54 -4.12 13.48
C GLU A 170 -9.73 -5.08 13.48
N ASP A 171 -10.15 -5.54 14.65
CA ASP A 171 -11.35 -6.36 14.91
C ASP A 171 -11.57 -7.54 13.93
N ASN A 172 -10.51 -8.21 13.49
CA ASN A 172 -10.54 -9.24 12.43
C ASN A 172 -11.11 -8.77 11.07
N LYS A 173 -11.35 -7.46 10.90
CA LYS A 173 -11.84 -6.90 9.64
C LYS A 173 -10.72 -6.50 8.70
N CYS A 174 -9.60 -6.07 9.29
CA CYS A 174 -8.44 -5.61 8.56
C CYS A 174 -7.16 -5.97 9.32
N SER A 175 -6.11 -6.22 8.59
CA SER A 175 -4.77 -6.33 9.16
C SER A 175 -3.75 -5.62 8.30
N LEU A 176 -2.74 -5.06 8.95
CA LEU A 176 -1.57 -4.44 8.34
C LEU A 176 -0.32 -5.15 8.83
N ALA A 177 0.69 -5.22 7.97
CA ALA A 177 2.03 -5.63 8.36
C ALA A 177 3.05 -4.82 7.55
N TRP A 178 4.14 -4.43 8.17
CA TRP A 178 5.21 -3.72 7.48
C TRP A 178 6.58 -4.28 7.86
N ARG A 179 7.51 -4.22 6.91
CA ARG A 179 8.89 -4.65 7.10
C ARG A 179 9.82 -3.81 6.22
N CYS A 180 10.96 -3.41 6.79
CA CYS A 180 12.03 -2.81 6.01
C CYS A 180 12.93 -3.93 5.47
N LEU A 181 13.01 -4.03 4.15
CA LEU A 181 13.85 -5.00 3.45
C LEU A 181 15.01 -4.29 2.76
N ASP A 182 16.17 -4.95 2.68
CA ASP A 182 17.34 -4.46 1.96
C ASP A 182 17.68 -5.41 0.82
N ALA A 183 17.68 -4.89 -0.41
CA ALA A 183 17.89 -5.67 -1.63
C ALA A 183 19.18 -6.50 -1.64
N GLN A 184 20.22 -6.07 -0.91
CA GLN A 184 21.49 -6.81 -0.83
C GLN A 184 21.35 -8.24 -0.31
N TYR A 185 20.31 -8.53 0.48
CA TYR A 185 20.04 -9.87 1.03
C TYR A 185 19.18 -10.74 0.12
N TRP A 186 18.78 -10.21 -1.07
CA TRP A 186 17.89 -10.87 -2.02
C TRP A 186 18.53 -11.11 -3.39
N GLY A 187 19.86 -11.33 -3.40
CA GLY A 187 20.60 -11.65 -4.61
C GLY A 187 20.98 -10.45 -5.49
N VAL A 188 20.81 -9.23 -4.99
CA VAL A 188 21.20 -8.00 -5.71
C VAL A 188 22.35 -7.32 -4.98
N ALA A 189 23.45 -7.03 -5.70
CA ALA A 189 24.63 -6.36 -5.14
C ALA A 189 24.39 -4.84 -4.93
N GLN A 190 23.28 -4.48 -4.29
CA GLN A 190 22.89 -3.10 -4.03
C GLN A 190 22.32 -2.96 -2.63
N ARG A 191 22.85 -2.02 -1.85
CA ARG A 191 22.23 -1.57 -0.60
C ARG A 191 21.03 -0.67 -0.91
N ARG A 192 19.83 -1.25 -0.93
CA ARG A 192 18.59 -0.54 -1.20
C ARG A 192 17.54 -0.96 -0.19
N LYS A 193 17.41 -0.17 0.87
CA LYS A 193 16.39 -0.38 1.89
C LYS A 193 15.04 0.20 1.46
N ARG A 194 13.98 -0.58 1.63
CA ARG A 194 12.60 -0.17 1.36
C ARG A 194 11.67 -0.73 2.41
N ILE A 195 10.67 0.07 2.76
CA ILE A 195 9.51 -0.39 3.52
C ILE A 195 8.59 -1.09 2.55
N PHE A 196 8.15 -2.30 2.89
CA PHE A 196 7.00 -2.94 2.29
C PHE A 196 5.91 -3.04 3.35
N LEU A 197 4.73 -2.54 3.02
CA LEU A 197 3.54 -2.65 3.84
C LEU A 197 2.51 -3.45 3.07
N VAL A 198 1.92 -4.44 3.72
CA VAL A 198 0.82 -5.25 3.20
C VAL A 198 -0.42 -4.98 4.03
N ALA A 199 -1.56 -4.75 3.38
CA ALA A 199 -2.87 -4.69 4.01
C ALA A 199 -3.75 -5.84 3.51
N ASP A 200 -4.49 -6.49 4.41
CA ASP A 200 -5.63 -7.36 4.12
C ASP A 200 -6.90 -6.67 4.60
N PHE A 201 -7.76 -6.27 3.66
CA PHE A 201 -9.02 -5.55 3.93
C PHE A 201 -10.20 -6.47 4.27
N ALA A 202 -9.95 -7.74 4.54
CA ALA A 202 -11.01 -8.71 4.82
C ALA A 202 -10.59 -9.79 5.84
N GLY A 203 -9.53 -9.53 6.62
CA GLY A 203 -9.11 -10.49 7.64
C GLY A 203 -7.71 -10.27 8.20
N PRO A 204 -7.16 -11.26 8.91
CA PRO A 204 -5.94 -11.13 9.69
C PRO A 204 -4.68 -11.61 8.94
N THR A 205 -4.68 -11.72 7.60
CA THR A 205 -3.62 -12.45 6.90
C THR A 205 -2.39 -11.62 6.52
N ALA A 206 -2.42 -10.28 6.63
CA ALA A 206 -1.28 -9.46 6.23
C ALA A 206 0.06 -9.85 6.89
N PRO A 207 0.13 -10.12 8.21
CA PRO A 207 1.38 -10.59 8.82
C PRO A 207 1.83 -11.96 8.32
N LEU A 208 0.89 -12.87 8.02
CA LEU A 208 1.22 -14.20 7.46
C LEU A 208 1.84 -14.10 6.07
N LEU A 209 1.47 -13.07 5.29
CA LEU A 209 1.99 -12.85 3.94
C LEU A 209 3.37 -12.20 3.94
N LEU A 210 3.67 -11.35 4.94
CA LEU A 210 4.90 -10.57 4.97
C LEU A 210 6.00 -11.22 5.82
N PHE A 211 5.65 -12.10 6.74
CA PHE A 211 6.59 -12.76 7.64
C PHE A 211 6.57 -14.27 7.41
N ASP A 212 7.73 -14.92 7.50
CA ASP A 212 7.86 -16.38 7.36
C ASP A 212 7.21 -17.16 8.52
N ALA A 213 6.99 -16.49 9.65
CA ALA A 213 6.24 -16.96 10.80
C ALA A 213 5.57 -15.76 11.47
N LEU A 214 4.44 -15.99 12.17
CA LEU A 214 3.84 -14.94 13.00
C LEU A 214 4.88 -14.48 14.02
N PRO A 215 5.13 -13.16 14.15
CA PRO A 215 5.93 -12.65 15.25
C PRO A 215 5.28 -13.10 16.56
N ASN A 216 6.05 -13.72 17.44
CA ASN A 216 5.55 -14.13 18.74
C ASN A 216 4.87 -12.93 19.42
N GLN A 217 3.59 -13.04 19.71
CA GLN A 217 2.94 -12.15 20.64
C GLN A 217 3.55 -12.48 22.01
N GLU A 218 4.50 -11.69 22.48
CA GLU A 218 4.78 -11.64 23.90
C GLU A 218 3.51 -11.12 24.57
N VAL A 219 2.73 -12.04 25.08
CA VAL A 219 1.65 -11.74 26.03
C VAL A 219 2.35 -11.11 27.24
N LYS A 220 2.33 -9.80 27.34
CA LYS A 220 2.64 -9.14 28.60
C LYS A 220 1.54 -9.52 29.58
N ASN A 221 1.80 -10.58 30.35
CA ASN A 221 1.09 -10.81 31.57
C ASN A 221 1.52 -9.67 32.51
N GLU A 222 0.69 -8.66 32.64
CA GLU A 222 0.74 -7.72 33.75
C GLU A 222 0.34 -8.50 35.00
N SER A 223 1.33 -8.79 35.83
CA SER A 223 1.16 -9.20 37.21
C SER A 223 1.26 -8.00 38.14
#